data_8dfb5cc5e32a4d87807d7f2076c9400a
#
_entry.id   8dfb5cc5e32a4d87807d7f2076c9400a
#
_cell.length_a   1.000
_cell.length_b   1.000
_cell.length_c   1.000
_cell.angle_alpha   90.00
_cell.angle_beta   90.00
_cell.angle_gamma   90.00
#
_symmetry.space_group_name_H-M   'P 1'
#
loop_
_entity.id
_entity.type
_entity.pdbx_description
1 polymer ?
#
loop_
_entity_poly.entity_id
_entity_poly.type
_entity_poly.pdbx_seq_one_letter_code
_entity_poly.pdbx_strand_id
1 'polypeptide(L)'
;MSSTKYEKLSFQRKQLQADGLAPKWMSTASYQLLTENSYLDVAETPYDMYERIAIRAAELTEFDIPDSFGYPSWKDAFFDILWKGWLSPSTPVLTNMGNNRGHPIACSGTYIGDSIQSFYEARKEIAQLTQRGYGTSWCLDPIRHRGALISKGGTANGIMQPAAGVVQDMKEVSQGNSRRGSIGQYLNVLHPDFDELCDQINADDDGWNIGWTMTDEYKNMFVTDQDRADHIWKRVLKTKMVKGKGYLWFMDKVNRARPQVYKDKGIFVRQSNLCAEIALMSDKDHSFTCVLSSLNIMIKINDYDNILPYGSKIVYHK
;
A
#
# COMPACT_ATOMS: atom_id res chain seq x y z
N MET A 1 17.79 -35.72 19.41
CA MET A 1 18.03 -34.35 18.91
C MET A 1 16.68 -33.68 18.77
N SER A 2 16.43 -32.52 19.40
CA SER A 2 15.16 -31.82 19.21
C SER A 2 15.15 -31.21 17.81
N SER A 3 14.11 -31.51 17.01
CA SER A 3 13.96 -30.92 15.67
C SER A 3 13.83 -29.40 15.75
N THR A 4 14.51 -28.69 14.85
CA THR A 4 14.41 -27.22 14.74
C THR A 4 12.98 -26.81 14.39
N LYS A 5 12.59 -25.55 14.68
CA LYS A 5 11.29 -24.99 14.29
C LYS A 5 11.04 -25.13 12.78
N TYR A 6 12.07 -24.87 11.97
CA TYR A 6 11.98 -24.99 10.51
C TYR A 6 11.74 -26.43 10.04
N GLU A 7 12.39 -27.41 10.66
CA GLU A 7 12.16 -28.83 10.35
C GLU A 7 10.73 -29.26 10.68
N LYS A 8 10.16 -28.80 11.80
CA LYS A 8 8.76 -29.07 12.17
C LYS A 8 7.80 -28.48 11.13
N LEU A 9 7.99 -27.23 10.74
CA LEU A 9 7.18 -26.56 9.70
C LEU A 9 7.32 -27.26 8.33
N SER A 10 8.54 -27.70 7.99
CA SER A 10 8.77 -28.46 6.75
C SER A 10 8.03 -29.80 6.76
N PHE A 11 8.02 -30.49 7.88
CA PHE A 11 7.27 -31.74 8.03
C PHE A 11 5.77 -31.51 7.91
N GLN A 12 5.20 -30.55 8.65
CA GLN A 12 3.78 -30.19 8.61
C GLN A 12 3.34 -29.83 7.17
N ARG A 13 4.11 -28.96 6.51
CA ARG A 13 3.81 -28.59 5.11
C ARG A 13 3.78 -29.79 4.18
N LYS A 14 4.79 -30.69 4.29
CA LYS A 14 4.84 -31.90 3.46
C LYS A 14 3.63 -32.82 3.70
N GLN A 15 3.20 -32.94 4.96
CA GLN A 15 2.01 -33.70 5.31
C GLN A 15 0.76 -33.08 4.67
N LEU A 16 0.56 -31.76 4.80
CA LEU A 16 -0.56 -31.05 4.17
C LEU A 16 -0.54 -31.19 2.64
N GLN A 17 0.66 -31.20 2.02
CA GLN A 17 0.78 -31.42 0.58
C GLN A 17 0.43 -32.86 0.17
N ALA A 18 0.76 -33.84 0.99
CA ALA A 18 0.38 -35.25 0.75
C ALA A 18 -1.13 -35.46 0.88
N ASP A 19 -1.75 -34.76 1.83
CA ASP A 19 -3.19 -34.80 2.09
C ASP A 19 -4.01 -33.91 1.12
N GLY A 20 -3.36 -33.19 0.21
CA GLY A 20 -4.03 -32.28 -0.74
C GLY A 20 -4.50 -30.97 -0.12
N LEU A 21 -4.04 -30.62 1.10
CA LEU A 21 -4.44 -29.42 1.87
C LEU A 21 -3.46 -28.24 1.73
N ALA A 22 -2.38 -28.43 0.99
CA ALA A 22 -1.46 -27.35 0.60
C ALA A 22 -0.97 -27.53 -0.85
N PRO A 23 -0.78 -26.43 -1.61
CA PRO A 23 -0.30 -26.53 -3.00
C PRO A 23 1.12 -27.11 -3.08
N LYS A 24 1.39 -27.90 -4.12
CA LYS A 24 2.71 -28.53 -4.32
C LYS A 24 3.85 -27.52 -4.46
N TRP A 25 3.58 -26.33 -5.01
CA TRP A 25 4.58 -25.27 -5.18
C TRP A 25 4.94 -24.54 -3.88
N MET A 26 4.12 -24.66 -2.82
CA MET A 26 4.32 -23.96 -1.55
C MET A 26 5.63 -24.40 -0.87
N SER A 27 6.54 -23.45 -0.67
CA SER A 27 7.79 -23.68 0.06
C SER A 27 7.57 -23.69 1.58
N THR A 28 8.56 -24.18 2.34
CA THR A 28 8.52 -24.08 3.81
C THR A 28 8.52 -22.63 4.29
N ALA A 29 9.24 -21.74 3.61
CA ALA A 29 9.24 -20.31 3.91
C ALA A 29 7.86 -19.67 3.68
N SER A 30 7.18 -20.04 2.57
CA SER A 30 5.81 -19.57 2.31
C SER A 30 4.83 -20.08 3.37
N TYR A 31 4.91 -21.35 3.76
CA TYR A 31 4.08 -21.92 4.82
C TYR A 31 4.34 -21.27 6.18
N GLN A 32 5.61 -21.01 6.50
CA GLN A 32 6.00 -20.27 7.71
C GLN A 32 5.39 -18.87 7.74
N LEU A 33 5.42 -18.15 6.60
CA LEU A 33 4.80 -16.84 6.50
C LEU A 33 3.30 -16.87 6.81
N LEU A 34 2.57 -17.86 6.27
CA LEU A 34 1.13 -17.99 6.51
C LEU A 34 0.81 -18.29 7.97
N THR A 35 1.58 -19.16 8.62
CA THR A 35 1.32 -19.60 10.00
C THR A 35 1.79 -18.62 11.06
N GLU A 36 2.97 -18.00 10.88
CA GLU A 36 3.56 -17.12 11.91
C GLU A 36 3.01 -15.71 11.90
N ASN A 37 2.48 -15.25 10.77
CA ASN A 37 1.90 -13.90 10.64
C ASN A 37 0.36 -13.91 10.64
N SER A 38 -0.25 -14.97 11.17
CA SER A 38 -1.70 -15.10 11.34
C SER A 38 -2.51 -14.87 10.04
N TYR A 39 -1.99 -15.36 8.90
CA TYR A 39 -2.76 -15.31 7.65
C TYR A 39 -3.87 -16.34 7.64
N LEU A 40 -3.63 -17.48 8.28
CA LEU A 40 -4.64 -18.52 8.48
C LEU A 40 -5.50 -18.23 9.70
N ASP A 41 -6.76 -18.60 9.65
CA ASP A 41 -7.63 -18.64 10.82
C ASP A 41 -7.29 -19.82 11.74
N VAL A 42 -7.93 -19.89 12.90
CA VAL A 42 -7.72 -21.00 13.85
C VAL A 42 -8.11 -22.32 13.17
N ALA A 43 -7.17 -23.24 13.11
CA ALA A 43 -7.31 -24.55 12.45
C ALA A 43 -7.49 -24.51 10.92
N GLU A 44 -7.37 -23.35 10.26
CA GLU A 44 -7.45 -23.21 8.81
C GLU A 44 -6.20 -23.79 8.14
N THR A 45 -6.40 -24.55 7.07
CA THR A 45 -5.33 -25.01 6.18
C THR A 45 -5.14 -24.04 5.02
N PRO A 46 -4.03 -24.11 4.25
CA PRO A 46 -3.90 -23.36 3.01
C PRO A 46 -5.03 -23.62 2.00
N TYR A 47 -5.60 -24.85 1.96
CA TYR A 47 -6.75 -25.15 1.12
C TYR A 47 -7.97 -24.31 1.55
N ASP A 48 -8.31 -24.34 2.83
CA ASP A 48 -9.46 -23.62 3.39
C ASP A 48 -9.34 -22.11 3.15
N MET A 49 -8.14 -21.55 3.32
CA MET A 49 -7.88 -20.13 3.03
C MET A 49 -8.16 -19.77 1.57
N TYR A 50 -7.63 -20.54 0.62
CA TYR A 50 -7.87 -20.27 -0.81
C TYR A 50 -9.32 -20.51 -1.20
N GLU A 51 -9.98 -21.51 -0.62
CA GLU A 51 -11.39 -21.78 -0.87
C GLU A 51 -12.29 -20.66 -0.32
N ARG A 52 -12.03 -20.17 0.89
CA ARG A 52 -12.72 -19.02 1.49
C ARG A 52 -12.64 -17.77 0.61
N ILE A 53 -11.43 -17.47 0.11
CA ILE A 53 -11.21 -16.33 -0.78
C ILE A 53 -11.96 -16.52 -2.11
N ALA A 54 -11.92 -17.70 -2.70
CA ALA A 54 -12.58 -18.01 -3.96
C ALA A 54 -14.10 -17.92 -3.84
N ILE A 55 -14.68 -18.42 -2.75
CA ILE A 55 -16.12 -18.30 -2.45
C ILE A 55 -16.50 -16.84 -2.38
N ARG A 56 -15.78 -16.05 -1.57
CA ARG A 56 -16.12 -14.63 -1.40
C ARG A 56 -15.93 -13.81 -2.67
N ALA A 57 -14.91 -14.11 -3.48
CA ALA A 57 -14.71 -13.46 -4.77
C ALA A 57 -15.86 -13.78 -5.74
N ALA A 58 -16.34 -15.03 -5.76
CA ALA A 58 -17.46 -15.44 -6.59
C ALA A 58 -18.78 -14.75 -6.16
N GLU A 59 -19.03 -14.62 -4.85
CA GLU A 59 -20.22 -13.91 -4.33
C GLU A 59 -20.27 -12.43 -4.73
N LEU A 60 -19.12 -11.80 -4.97
CA LEU A 60 -19.01 -10.40 -5.40
C LEU A 60 -19.15 -10.23 -6.92
N THR A 61 -19.25 -11.32 -7.65
CA THR A 61 -19.35 -11.29 -9.12
C THR A 61 -20.83 -11.27 -9.52
N GLU A 62 -21.23 -10.22 -10.25
CA GLU A 62 -22.64 -9.95 -10.59
C GLU A 62 -23.13 -10.66 -11.88
N PHE A 63 -22.27 -11.42 -12.54
CA PHE A 63 -22.56 -12.08 -13.81
C PHE A 63 -22.05 -13.51 -13.85
N ASP A 64 -22.68 -14.35 -14.67
CA ASP A 64 -22.30 -15.75 -14.85
C ASP A 64 -20.93 -15.85 -15.51
N ILE A 65 -20.22 -16.96 -15.20
CA ILE A 65 -18.94 -17.24 -15.83
C ILE A 65 -19.18 -17.60 -17.30
N PRO A 66 -18.46 -16.98 -18.27
CA PRO A 66 -18.59 -17.38 -19.67
C PRO A 66 -18.07 -18.80 -19.92
N ASP A 67 -18.76 -19.59 -20.74
CA ASP A 67 -18.37 -20.97 -21.12
C ASP A 67 -16.95 -21.03 -21.69
N SER A 68 -16.51 -19.97 -22.36
CA SER A 68 -15.17 -19.86 -22.93
C SER A 68 -14.03 -19.92 -21.88
N PHE A 69 -14.33 -19.72 -20.60
CA PHE A 69 -13.35 -19.88 -19.52
C PHE A 69 -13.11 -21.34 -19.15
N GLY A 70 -14.02 -22.26 -19.48
CA GLY A 70 -13.90 -23.70 -19.23
C GLY A 70 -14.01 -24.09 -17.75
N TYR A 71 -14.58 -23.24 -16.90
CA TYR A 71 -14.86 -23.55 -15.50
C TYR A 71 -16.37 -23.60 -15.22
N PRO A 72 -16.81 -24.50 -14.33
CA PRO A 72 -18.25 -24.63 -14.00
C PRO A 72 -18.79 -23.42 -13.19
N SER A 73 -17.92 -22.71 -12.46
CA SER A 73 -18.30 -21.54 -11.69
C SER A 73 -17.15 -20.55 -11.48
N TRP A 74 -17.47 -19.31 -11.09
CA TRP A 74 -16.45 -18.33 -10.68
C TRP A 74 -15.64 -18.80 -9.46
N LYS A 75 -16.27 -19.53 -8.52
CA LYS A 75 -15.55 -20.13 -7.39
C LYS A 75 -14.43 -21.06 -7.88
N ASP A 76 -14.75 -21.94 -8.82
CA ASP A 76 -13.77 -22.91 -9.34
C ASP A 76 -12.63 -22.21 -10.08
N ALA A 77 -12.94 -21.19 -10.88
CA ALA A 77 -11.95 -20.39 -11.59
C ALA A 77 -11.01 -19.65 -10.62
N PHE A 78 -11.56 -18.95 -9.63
CA PHE A 78 -10.75 -18.22 -8.65
C PHE A 78 -9.91 -19.17 -7.78
N PHE A 79 -10.49 -20.29 -7.33
CA PHE A 79 -9.75 -21.29 -6.57
C PHE A 79 -8.58 -21.86 -7.38
N ASP A 80 -8.80 -22.25 -8.62
CA ASP A 80 -7.77 -22.85 -9.47
C ASP A 80 -6.60 -21.89 -9.71
N ILE A 81 -6.89 -20.62 -9.99
CA ILE A 81 -5.87 -19.58 -10.20
C ILE A 81 -5.00 -19.38 -8.95
N LEU A 82 -5.62 -19.37 -7.78
CA LEU A 82 -4.93 -19.21 -6.49
C LEU A 82 -4.14 -20.47 -6.13
N TRP A 83 -4.77 -21.64 -6.28
CA TRP A 83 -4.19 -22.94 -5.96
C TRP A 83 -2.98 -23.30 -6.82
N LYS A 84 -3.00 -22.93 -8.09
CA LYS A 84 -1.86 -23.08 -9.00
C LYS A 84 -0.75 -22.03 -8.76
N GLY A 85 -0.98 -21.05 -7.91
CA GLY A 85 -0.03 -19.95 -7.63
C GLY A 85 0.14 -18.99 -8.82
N TRP A 86 -0.85 -18.91 -9.69
CA TRP A 86 -0.84 -18.03 -10.84
C TRP A 86 -1.08 -16.57 -10.45
N LEU A 87 -1.92 -16.36 -9.46
CA LEU A 87 -2.20 -15.07 -8.85
C LEU A 87 -1.79 -15.11 -7.37
N SER A 88 -1.03 -14.12 -6.94
CA SER A 88 -0.71 -13.89 -5.54
C SER A 88 -1.45 -12.65 -5.06
N PRO A 89 -2.53 -12.79 -4.27
CA PRO A 89 -3.21 -11.67 -3.66
C PRO A 89 -2.36 -11.01 -2.58
N SER A 90 -2.68 -9.74 -2.28
CA SER A 90 -2.04 -9.03 -1.16
C SER A 90 -2.37 -9.66 0.19
N THR A 91 -1.52 -9.39 1.19
CA THR A 91 -1.72 -9.84 2.58
C THR A 91 -3.16 -9.61 3.08
N PRO A 92 -3.77 -8.41 2.95
CA PRO A 92 -5.13 -8.21 3.43
C PRO A 92 -6.19 -9.06 2.74
N VAL A 93 -6.00 -9.41 1.48
CA VAL A 93 -6.89 -10.36 0.79
C VAL A 93 -6.74 -11.75 1.40
N LEU A 94 -5.50 -12.23 1.57
CA LEU A 94 -5.23 -13.54 2.17
C LEU A 94 -5.76 -13.65 3.60
N THR A 95 -5.61 -12.60 4.40
CA THR A 95 -5.99 -12.60 5.82
C THR A 95 -7.47 -12.33 6.07
N ASN A 96 -8.11 -11.48 5.27
CA ASN A 96 -9.41 -10.88 5.63
C ASN A 96 -10.56 -11.22 4.67
N MET A 97 -10.27 -11.63 3.42
CA MET A 97 -11.35 -11.89 2.47
C MET A 97 -12.15 -13.14 2.85
N GLY A 98 -13.44 -12.99 3.01
CA GLY A 98 -14.35 -14.06 3.41
C GLY A 98 -14.42 -14.33 4.93
N ASN A 99 -13.79 -13.47 5.76
CA ASN A 99 -13.94 -13.50 7.21
C ASN A 99 -14.18 -12.08 7.77
N ASN A 100 -14.32 -11.95 9.10
CA ASN A 100 -14.63 -10.69 9.78
C ASN A 100 -13.41 -10.02 10.45
N ARG A 101 -12.19 -10.41 10.11
CA ARG A 101 -10.95 -9.92 10.76
C ARG A 101 -10.56 -8.51 10.34
N GLY A 102 -10.96 -8.09 9.15
CA GLY A 102 -10.63 -6.79 8.57
C GLY A 102 -11.16 -6.65 7.15
N HIS A 103 -10.63 -5.70 6.40
CA HIS A 103 -11.00 -5.51 5.00
C HIS A 103 -9.91 -6.10 4.06
N PRO A 104 -10.29 -6.61 2.87
CA PRO A 104 -9.34 -7.14 1.88
C PRO A 104 -8.67 -6.02 1.07
N ILE A 105 -8.35 -4.89 1.70
CA ILE A 105 -7.81 -3.68 1.06
C ILE A 105 -6.37 -3.47 1.52
N ALA A 106 -5.47 -3.32 0.57
CA ALA A 106 -4.04 -3.19 0.85
C ALA A 106 -3.63 -1.80 1.28
N CYS A 107 -4.10 -0.77 0.57
CA CYS A 107 -3.70 0.61 0.81
C CYS A 107 -4.88 1.58 0.68
N SER A 108 -4.73 2.75 1.33
CA SER A 108 -5.60 3.91 1.15
C SER A 108 -4.82 5.21 1.19
N GLY A 109 -5.42 6.28 0.67
CA GLY A 109 -4.90 7.63 0.81
C GLY A 109 -5.97 8.55 1.36
N THR A 110 -5.63 9.23 2.46
CA THR A 110 -6.50 10.12 3.21
C THR A 110 -6.13 11.57 2.92
N TYR A 111 -7.13 12.45 2.90
CA TYR A 111 -6.93 13.90 2.78
C TYR A 111 -6.63 14.51 4.14
N ILE A 112 -5.75 15.51 4.15
CA ILE A 112 -5.53 16.40 5.29
C ILE A 112 -5.56 17.85 4.80
N GLY A 113 -6.32 18.71 5.49
CA GLY A 113 -6.39 20.14 5.23
C GLY A 113 -5.70 20.94 6.33
N ASP A 114 -5.60 22.27 6.13
CA ASP A 114 -4.87 23.20 7.02
C ASP A 114 -5.74 23.68 8.20
N SER A 115 -6.19 22.76 9.03
CA SER A 115 -6.93 23.08 10.27
C SER A 115 -6.75 22.00 11.32
N ILE A 116 -6.84 22.37 12.60
CA ILE A 116 -6.78 21.42 13.72
C ILE A 116 -7.87 20.36 13.59
N GLN A 117 -9.07 20.73 13.18
CA GLN A 117 -10.15 19.78 12.95
C GLN A 117 -9.74 18.75 11.89
N SER A 118 -9.24 19.19 10.73
CA SER A 118 -8.80 18.29 9.66
C SER A 118 -7.64 17.39 10.10
N PHE A 119 -6.73 17.86 10.94
CA PHE A 119 -5.62 17.04 11.46
C PHE A 119 -6.15 15.86 12.26
N TYR A 120 -7.08 16.07 13.17
CA TYR A 120 -7.63 15.00 14.00
C TYR A 120 -8.61 14.10 13.26
N GLU A 121 -9.39 14.62 12.32
CA GLU A 121 -10.25 13.82 11.45
C GLU A 121 -9.43 12.88 10.57
N ALA A 122 -8.38 13.38 9.92
CA ALA A 122 -7.48 12.57 9.10
C ALA A 122 -6.75 11.49 9.95
N ARG A 123 -6.23 11.84 11.12
CA ARG A 123 -5.60 10.86 12.03
C ARG A 123 -6.58 9.80 12.51
N LYS A 124 -7.81 10.16 12.83
CA LYS A 124 -8.87 9.21 13.20
C LYS A 124 -9.17 8.24 12.06
N GLU A 125 -9.35 8.76 10.84
CA GLU A 125 -9.58 7.94 9.64
C GLU A 125 -8.41 6.96 9.41
N ILE A 126 -7.18 7.47 9.43
CA ILE A 126 -5.96 6.67 9.26
C ILE A 126 -5.89 5.56 10.31
N ALA A 127 -6.13 5.86 11.59
CA ALA A 127 -6.12 4.87 12.67
C ALA A 127 -7.17 3.77 12.46
N GLN A 128 -8.40 4.14 12.09
CA GLN A 128 -9.48 3.21 11.81
C GLN A 128 -9.19 2.31 10.60
N LEU A 129 -8.63 2.88 9.52
CA LEU A 129 -8.24 2.11 8.33
C LEU A 129 -7.09 1.16 8.65
N THR A 130 -6.07 1.64 9.39
CA THR A 130 -4.94 0.82 9.82
C THR A 130 -5.39 -0.36 10.68
N GLN A 131 -6.31 -0.17 11.61
CA GLN A 131 -6.89 -1.24 12.43
C GLN A 131 -7.55 -2.33 11.57
N ARG A 132 -8.08 -1.96 10.40
CA ARG A 132 -8.73 -2.88 9.44
C ARG A 132 -7.77 -3.49 8.42
N GLY A 133 -6.46 -3.19 8.51
CA GLY A 133 -5.41 -3.80 7.69
C GLY A 133 -4.82 -2.95 6.58
N TYR A 134 -5.24 -1.70 6.43
CA TYR A 134 -4.74 -0.83 5.37
C TYR A 134 -3.34 -0.30 5.68
N GLY A 135 -2.48 -0.20 4.67
CA GLY A 135 -1.40 0.78 4.65
C GLY A 135 -1.98 2.12 4.21
N THR A 136 -1.65 3.20 4.91
CA THR A 136 -2.27 4.51 4.66
C THR A 136 -1.28 5.52 4.09
N SER A 137 -1.78 6.62 3.56
CA SER A 137 -0.96 7.74 3.11
C SER A 137 -1.72 9.07 3.18
N TRP A 138 -0.99 10.16 3.25
CA TRP A 138 -1.50 11.53 3.12
C TRP A 138 -0.48 12.47 2.49
N CYS A 139 -0.93 13.68 2.08
CA CYS A 139 -0.07 14.74 1.57
C CYS A 139 -0.07 15.92 2.53
N LEU A 140 1.10 16.33 3.01
CA LEU A 140 1.28 17.40 3.97
C LEU A 140 1.33 18.81 3.32
N ASP A 141 1.44 18.88 1.98
CA ASP A 141 1.57 20.15 1.25
C ASP A 141 0.47 21.20 1.56
N PRO A 142 -0.80 20.82 1.84
CA PRO A 142 -1.82 21.79 2.17
C PRO A 142 -1.61 22.53 3.51
N ILE A 143 -0.79 21.97 4.40
CA ILE A 143 -0.59 22.54 5.74
C ILE A 143 0.40 23.70 5.65
N ARG A 144 0.03 24.83 6.23
CA ARG A 144 0.91 26.01 6.29
C ARG A 144 2.18 25.71 7.09
N HIS A 145 3.27 26.33 6.67
CA HIS A 145 4.58 26.15 7.30
C HIS A 145 4.66 26.76 8.71
N ARG A 146 5.67 26.35 9.47
CA ARG A 146 6.03 26.93 10.76
C ARG A 146 6.27 28.43 10.62
N GLY A 147 5.70 29.21 11.52
CA GLY A 147 5.80 30.68 11.52
C GLY A 147 4.81 31.38 10.61
N ALA A 148 4.02 30.69 9.79
CA ALA A 148 2.94 31.31 9.02
C ALA A 148 1.88 31.94 9.95
N LEU A 149 1.36 33.11 9.57
CA LEU A 149 0.37 33.85 10.37
C LEU A 149 -0.96 33.09 10.45
N ILE A 150 -1.55 33.12 11.64
CA ILE A 150 -2.88 32.55 11.90
C ILE A 150 -3.90 33.69 11.95
N SER A 151 -5.07 33.48 11.36
CA SER A 151 -6.13 34.51 11.26
C SER A 151 -6.60 35.07 12.61
N LYS A 152 -6.46 34.30 13.70
CA LYS A 152 -6.82 34.70 15.07
C LYS A 152 -5.64 35.31 15.86
N GLY A 153 -4.51 35.57 15.20
CA GLY A 153 -3.27 36.07 15.83
C GLY A 153 -2.34 34.92 16.26
N GLY A 154 -1.03 35.19 16.23
CA GLY A 154 0.01 34.21 16.46
C GLY A 154 0.51 33.52 15.19
N THR A 155 1.31 32.46 15.34
CA THR A 155 1.94 31.72 14.24
C THR A 155 1.66 30.25 14.30
N ALA A 156 1.67 29.59 13.13
CA ALA A 156 1.48 28.14 12.99
C ALA A 156 2.72 27.37 13.43
N ASN A 157 2.50 26.14 13.87
CA ASN A 157 3.57 25.21 14.24
C ASN A 157 4.09 24.35 13.05
N GLY A 158 3.52 24.54 11.84
CA GLY A 158 3.92 23.81 10.64
C GLY A 158 3.45 22.35 10.61
N ILE A 159 4.08 21.58 9.73
CA ILE A 159 3.71 20.19 9.45
C ILE A 159 4.15 19.20 10.53
N MET A 160 5.11 19.54 11.37
CA MET A 160 5.76 18.57 12.26
C MET A 160 4.80 17.93 13.27
N GLN A 161 3.85 18.71 13.80
CA GLN A 161 2.89 18.22 14.80
C GLN A 161 1.95 17.13 14.25
N PRO A 162 1.22 17.35 13.13
CA PRO A 162 0.40 16.29 12.56
C PRO A 162 1.26 15.11 12.06
N ALA A 163 2.43 15.37 11.46
CA ALA A 163 3.31 14.34 10.92
C ALA A 163 3.88 13.42 12.02
N ALA A 164 4.35 13.96 13.14
CA ALA A 164 4.81 13.17 14.29
C ALA A 164 3.65 12.47 15.00
N GLY A 165 2.51 13.16 15.12
CA GLY A 165 1.33 12.59 15.77
C GLY A 165 0.83 11.31 15.09
N VAL A 166 0.76 11.29 13.76
CA VAL A 166 0.34 10.08 13.03
C VAL A 166 1.37 8.95 13.13
N VAL A 167 2.67 9.26 13.20
CA VAL A 167 3.71 8.24 13.45
C VAL A 167 3.49 7.56 14.80
N GLN A 168 3.10 8.34 15.84
CA GLN A 168 2.76 7.78 17.14
C GLN A 168 1.49 6.92 17.07
N ASP A 169 0.45 7.36 16.36
CA ASP A 169 -0.76 6.56 16.15
C ASP A 169 -0.42 5.20 15.51
N MET A 170 0.52 5.18 14.54
CA MET A 170 0.93 3.91 13.88
C MET A 170 1.66 2.95 14.81
N LYS A 171 2.31 3.44 15.86
CA LYS A 171 2.94 2.60 16.90
C LYS A 171 1.89 1.98 17.84
N GLU A 172 0.79 2.68 18.08
CA GLU A 172 -0.28 2.26 18.98
C GLU A 172 -1.33 1.37 18.29
N VAL A 173 -1.57 1.58 16.98
CA VAL A 173 -2.58 0.85 16.23
C VAL A 173 -1.95 -0.33 15.51
N SER A 174 -2.43 -1.54 15.80
CA SER A 174 -2.03 -2.76 15.10
C SER A 174 -3.25 -3.57 14.68
N GLN A 175 -3.14 -4.31 13.59
CA GLN A 175 -4.15 -5.25 13.14
C GLN A 175 -3.87 -6.62 13.75
N GLY A 176 -4.39 -6.90 14.97
CA GLY A 176 -4.42 -8.24 15.55
C GLY A 176 -3.10 -9.04 15.45
N ASN A 177 -1.95 -8.40 15.56
CA ASN A 177 -0.59 -8.93 15.36
C ASN A 177 -0.23 -9.39 13.93
N SER A 178 -1.14 -9.30 12.96
CA SER A 178 -0.85 -9.71 11.57
C SER A 178 -0.11 -8.64 10.78
N ARG A 179 -0.33 -7.36 11.09
CA ARG A 179 0.30 -6.23 10.39
C ARG A 179 0.49 -5.04 11.32
N ARG A 180 1.70 -4.44 11.29
CA ARG A 180 1.97 -3.17 11.99
C ARG A 180 1.36 -2.01 11.21
N GLY A 181 0.92 -0.96 11.92
CA GLY A 181 0.50 0.29 11.32
C GLY A 181 1.64 0.93 10.52
N SER A 182 1.33 1.46 9.35
CA SER A 182 2.30 2.17 8.51
C SER A 182 1.61 3.22 7.66
N ILE A 183 2.26 4.40 7.55
CA ILE A 183 1.76 5.52 6.76
C ILE A 183 2.85 6.08 5.85
N GLY A 184 2.50 6.36 4.58
CA GLY A 184 3.31 7.13 3.65
C GLY A 184 2.96 8.61 3.76
N GLN A 185 3.92 9.45 4.11
CA GLN A 185 3.74 10.90 4.22
C GLN A 185 4.38 11.59 3.02
N TYR A 186 3.61 12.32 2.23
CA TYR A 186 4.10 13.02 1.03
C TYR A 186 4.31 14.50 1.34
N LEU A 187 5.46 15.04 0.95
CA LEU A 187 5.79 16.45 1.09
C LEU A 187 6.55 16.95 -0.14
N ASN A 188 6.11 18.09 -0.67
CA ASN A 188 6.84 18.81 -1.70
C ASN A 188 8.21 19.26 -1.15
N VAL A 189 9.27 18.96 -1.88
CA VAL A 189 10.64 19.35 -1.50
C VAL A 189 10.86 20.86 -1.42
N LEU A 190 9.94 21.65 -1.98
CA LEU A 190 9.94 23.11 -1.89
C LEU A 190 9.16 23.65 -0.67
N HIS A 191 8.53 22.77 0.13
CA HIS A 191 7.83 23.20 1.34
C HIS A 191 8.81 23.84 2.33
N PRO A 192 8.49 24.99 2.97
CA PRO A 192 9.42 25.65 3.88
C PRO A 192 9.88 24.80 5.06
N ASP A 193 9.05 23.86 5.53
CA ASP A 193 9.41 22.96 6.64
C ASP A 193 10.16 21.68 6.16
N PHE A 194 10.60 21.63 4.90
CA PHE A 194 11.30 20.47 4.33
C PHE A 194 12.55 20.08 5.11
N ASP A 195 13.39 21.05 5.44
CA ASP A 195 14.64 20.81 6.16
C ASP A 195 14.39 20.28 7.58
N GLU A 196 13.41 20.84 8.29
CA GLU A 196 13.01 20.35 9.62
C GLU A 196 12.54 18.90 9.58
N LEU A 197 11.73 18.55 8.57
CA LEU A 197 11.28 17.17 8.39
C LEU A 197 12.45 16.21 8.08
N CYS A 198 13.40 16.61 7.23
CA CYS A 198 14.60 15.84 6.98
C CYS A 198 15.40 15.58 8.25
N ASP A 199 15.57 16.58 9.11
CA ASP A 199 16.28 16.45 10.38
C ASP A 199 15.57 15.49 11.32
N GLN A 200 14.26 15.59 11.44
CA GLN A 200 13.46 14.67 12.24
C GLN A 200 13.57 13.21 11.76
N ILE A 201 13.45 12.96 10.47
CA ILE A 201 13.57 11.60 9.90
C ILE A 201 14.97 11.03 10.14
N ASN A 202 16.00 11.87 10.04
CA ASN A 202 17.38 11.42 10.26
C ASN A 202 17.68 11.17 11.75
N ALA A 203 17.01 11.85 12.66
CA ALA A 203 17.17 11.68 14.10
C ALA A 203 16.39 10.47 14.66
N ASP A 204 15.19 10.21 14.12
CA ASP A 204 14.29 9.13 14.57
C ASP A 204 14.17 8.05 13.48
N ASP A 205 14.36 6.77 13.86
CA ASP A 205 14.37 5.66 12.90
C ASP A 205 13.00 5.00 12.73
N ASP A 206 12.07 5.20 13.67
CA ASP A 206 10.85 4.42 13.72
C ASP A 206 9.63 5.14 13.14
N GLY A 207 9.00 4.48 12.15
CA GLY A 207 7.66 4.83 11.68
C GLY A 207 7.60 5.91 10.57
N TRP A 208 8.71 6.57 10.23
CA TRP A 208 8.74 7.56 9.17
C TRP A 208 8.91 6.94 7.78
N ASN A 209 7.84 6.93 6.98
CA ASN A 209 7.93 6.66 5.55
C ASN A 209 7.56 7.91 4.79
N ILE A 210 8.49 8.44 4.02
CA ILE A 210 8.33 9.71 3.31
C ILE A 210 8.34 9.52 1.80
N GLY A 211 7.44 10.22 1.12
CA GLY A 211 7.46 10.42 -0.33
C GLY A 211 7.81 11.87 -0.62
N TRP A 212 8.97 12.11 -1.20
CA TRP A 212 9.39 13.44 -1.64
C TRP A 212 8.71 13.79 -2.94
N THR A 213 7.80 14.76 -2.91
CA THR A 213 7.11 15.27 -4.10
C THR A 213 8.04 16.17 -4.90
N MET A 214 8.41 15.70 -6.08
CA MET A 214 9.25 16.41 -7.04
C MET A 214 8.37 17.10 -8.08
N THR A 215 8.55 18.42 -8.24
CA THR A 215 7.79 19.23 -9.20
C THR A 215 8.68 19.72 -10.34
N ASP A 216 8.04 20.16 -11.43
CA ASP A 216 8.76 20.83 -12.50
C ASP A 216 9.39 22.15 -12.03
N GLU A 217 8.79 22.84 -11.04
CA GLU A 217 9.38 24.00 -10.38
C GLU A 217 10.72 23.64 -9.75
N TYR A 218 10.78 22.58 -8.93
CA TYR A 218 12.04 22.10 -8.36
C TYR A 218 13.07 21.74 -9.44
N LYS A 219 12.63 21.06 -10.50
CA LYS A 219 13.49 20.73 -11.62
C LYS A 219 14.09 21.99 -12.27
N ASN A 220 13.29 23.04 -12.43
CA ASN A 220 13.75 24.30 -13.03
C ASN A 220 14.73 25.04 -12.12
N MET A 221 14.73 24.83 -10.81
CA MET A 221 15.68 25.42 -9.87
C MET A 221 17.13 25.05 -10.16
N PHE A 222 17.43 23.90 -10.80
CA PHE A 222 18.79 23.59 -11.24
C PHE A 222 19.35 24.58 -12.27
N VAL A 223 18.48 25.42 -12.88
CA VAL A 223 18.87 26.50 -13.80
C VAL A 223 18.74 27.88 -13.13
N THR A 224 17.73 28.08 -12.26
CA THR A 224 17.42 29.39 -11.68
C THR A 224 18.01 29.65 -10.31
N ASP A 225 18.26 28.58 -9.51
CA ASP A 225 18.84 28.64 -8.16
C ASP A 225 19.50 27.28 -7.86
N GLN A 226 20.64 27.04 -8.48
CA GLN A 226 21.35 25.77 -8.41
C GLN A 226 21.76 25.41 -6.98
N ASP A 227 22.22 26.39 -6.20
CA ASP A 227 22.70 26.14 -4.83
C ASP A 227 21.57 25.58 -3.94
N ARG A 228 20.36 26.15 -4.06
CA ARG A 228 19.20 25.64 -3.34
C ARG A 228 18.72 24.30 -3.88
N ALA A 229 18.72 24.09 -5.19
CA ALA A 229 18.39 22.80 -5.80
C ALA A 229 19.35 21.70 -5.32
N ASP A 230 20.65 21.97 -5.30
CA ASP A 230 21.68 21.05 -4.82
C ASP A 230 21.56 20.78 -3.32
N HIS A 231 21.24 21.80 -2.51
CA HIS A 231 20.98 21.62 -1.07
C HIS A 231 19.83 20.62 -0.86
N ILE A 232 18.68 20.85 -1.49
CA ILE A 232 17.51 19.97 -1.40
C ILE A 232 17.89 18.55 -1.83
N TRP A 233 18.55 18.40 -2.97
CA TRP A 233 18.93 17.09 -3.50
C TRP A 233 19.88 16.35 -2.55
N LYS A 234 20.86 17.02 -1.98
CA LYS A 234 21.77 16.44 -0.98
C LYS A 234 21.01 15.97 0.27
N ARG A 235 20.01 16.73 0.73
CA ARG A 235 19.16 16.33 1.88
C ARG A 235 18.36 15.07 1.58
N VAL A 236 17.71 15.01 0.41
CA VAL A 236 16.97 13.83 -0.05
C VAL A 236 17.87 12.60 -0.14
N LEU A 237 19.03 12.74 -0.78
CA LEU A 237 20.01 11.66 -0.91
C LEU A 237 20.54 11.20 0.46
N LYS A 238 20.85 12.13 1.36
CA LYS A 238 21.33 11.80 2.71
C LYS A 238 20.31 10.94 3.44
N THR A 239 19.04 11.32 3.44
CA THR A 239 17.96 10.53 4.06
C THR A 239 17.87 9.14 3.43
N LYS A 240 17.96 9.05 2.10
CA LYS A 240 17.94 7.77 1.39
C LYS A 240 19.13 6.88 1.73
N MET A 241 20.32 7.43 1.79
CA MET A 241 21.56 6.67 2.07
C MET A 241 21.66 6.22 3.53
N VAL A 242 21.24 7.09 4.47
CA VAL A 242 21.37 6.82 5.91
C VAL A 242 20.24 5.92 6.41
N LYS A 243 19.00 6.15 5.97
CA LYS A 243 17.80 5.48 6.48
C LYS A 243 17.15 4.50 5.51
N GLY A 244 17.58 4.42 4.25
CA GLY A 244 16.93 3.64 3.21
C GLY A 244 15.54 4.14 2.83
N LYS A 245 15.11 5.31 3.33
CA LYS A 245 13.77 5.88 3.21
C LYS A 245 13.70 7.01 2.17
N GLY A 246 12.49 7.39 1.77
CA GLY A 246 12.25 8.46 0.81
C GLY A 246 12.03 7.95 -0.60
N TYR A 247 10.76 7.90 -1.02
CA TYR A 247 10.37 7.69 -2.41
C TYR A 247 10.45 9.01 -3.16
N LEU A 248 10.73 8.98 -4.45
CA LEU A 248 10.66 10.15 -5.32
C LEU A 248 9.33 10.10 -6.07
N TRP A 249 8.45 11.06 -5.83
CA TRP A 249 7.14 11.18 -6.44
C TRP A 249 7.12 12.37 -7.42
N PHE A 250 7.16 12.09 -8.72
CA PHE A 250 7.18 13.11 -9.77
C PHE A 250 5.76 13.59 -10.08
N MET A 251 5.20 14.44 -9.23
CA MET A 251 3.80 14.83 -9.20
C MET A 251 3.32 15.42 -10.54
N ASP A 252 4.08 16.33 -11.14
CA ASP A 252 3.66 16.96 -12.41
C ASP A 252 3.68 15.97 -13.58
N LYS A 253 4.65 15.04 -13.59
CA LYS A 253 4.68 13.96 -14.57
C LYS A 253 3.47 13.06 -14.46
N VAL A 254 3.09 12.68 -13.23
CA VAL A 254 1.88 11.88 -12.95
C VAL A 254 0.63 12.63 -13.45
N ASN A 255 0.50 13.92 -13.11
CA ASN A 255 -0.66 14.71 -13.49
C ASN A 255 -0.75 14.95 -15.01
N ARG A 256 0.36 15.02 -15.72
CA ARG A 256 0.35 15.03 -17.19
C ARG A 256 -0.17 13.71 -17.78
N ALA A 257 0.19 12.60 -17.17
CA ALA A 257 -0.20 11.24 -17.62
C ALA A 257 -1.54 10.74 -17.07
N ARG A 258 -2.21 11.52 -16.19
CA ARG A 258 -3.46 11.10 -15.55
C ARG A 258 -4.56 10.77 -16.56
N PRO A 259 -5.52 9.88 -16.21
CA PRO A 259 -6.63 9.50 -17.09
C PRO A 259 -7.43 10.70 -17.59
N GLN A 260 -8.02 10.58 -18.80
CA GLN A 260 -8.77 11.69 -19.40
C GLN A 260 -9.93 12.15 -18.50
N VAL A 261 -10.63 11.24 -17.83
CA VAL A 261 -11.70 11.57 -16.88
C VAL A 261 -11.23 12.49 -15.73
N TYR A 262 -9.97 12.35 -15.28
CA TYR A 262 -9.40 13.25 -14.28
C TYR A 262 -9.11 14.64 -14.87
N LYS A 263 -8.64 14.69 -16.13
CA LYS A 263 -8.41 15.96 -16.83
C LYS A 263 -9.72 16.72 -17.04
N ASP A 264 -10.75 16.03 -17.51
CA ASP A 264 -12.06 16.61 -17.79
C ASP A 264 -12.76 17.16 -16.54
N LYS A 265 -12.53 16.51 -15.39
CA LYS A 265 -13.08 16.93 -14.09
C LYS A 265 -12.16 17.87 -13.31
N GLY A 266 -11.00 18.26 -13.85
CA GLY A 266 -10.02 19.09 -13.14
C GLY A 266 -9.43 18.42 -11.88
N ILE A 267 -9.48 17.08 -11.80
CA ILE A 267 -8.96 16.33 -10.64
C ILE A 267 -7.43 16.30 -10.70
N PHE A 268 -6.80 16.66 -9.59
CA PHE A 268 -5.34 16.69 -9.44
C PHE A 268 -4.88 15.66 -8.40
N VAL A 269 -3.87 14.87 -8.74
CA VAL A 269 -3.28 13.85 -7.85
C VAL A 269 -2.10 14.48 -7.09
N ARG A 270 -2.19 14.53 -5.76
CA ARG A 270 -1.19 15.18 -4.89
C ARG A 270 -0.23 14.21 -4.23
N GLN A 271 -0.62 12.95 -4.10
CA GLN A 271 0.12 11.92 -3.37
C GLN A 271 -0.04 10.56 -4.04
N SER A 272 0.75 9.60 -3.61
CA SER A 272 0.56 8.19 -3.88
C SER A 272 0.15 7.44 -2.60
N ASN A 273 0.00 6.12 -2.69
CA ASN A 273 -0.18 5.25 -1.52
C ASN A 273 1.15 5.03 -0.77
N LEU A 274 1.12 4.18 0.26
CA LEU A 274 2.29 3.86 1.08
C LEU A 274 3.50 3.37 0.26
N CYS A 275 3.28 2.58 -0.81
CA CYS A 275 4.33 1.97 -1.63
C CYS A 275 4.70 2.81 -2.88
N ALA A 276 4.09 3.96 -3.07
CA ALA A 276 4.35 4.93 -4.14
C ALA A 276 4.04 4.45 -5.58
N GLU A 277 3.12 3.48 -5.77
CA GLU A 277 2.74 2.96 -7.09
C GLU A 277 1.37 3.43 -7.62
N ILE A 278 0.56 4.08 -6.77
CA ILE A 278 -0.82 4.45 -7.11
C ILE A 278 -0.96 5.95 -7.32
N ALA A 279 -1.62 6.34 -8.40
CA ALA A 279 -1.91 7.72 -8.77
C ALA A 279 -3.43 7.97 -8.74
N LEU A 280 -4.01 8.01 -7.55
CA LEU A 280 -5.42 8.31 -7.32
C LEU A 280 -5.59 9.57 -6.48
N MET A 281 -6.75 10.20 -6.60
CA MET A 281 -7.06 11.43 -5.87
C MET A 281 -7.59 11.12 -4.47
N SER A 282 -7.29 12.00 -3.53
CA SER A 282 -8.02 12.16 -2.28
C SER A 282 -8.37 13.63 -2.06
N ASP A 283 -9.54 13.90 -1.50
CA ASP A 283 -9.99 15.23 -1.10
C ASP A 283 -10.81 15.13 0.19
N LYS A 284 -11.41 16.24 0.62
CA LYS A 284 -12.18 16.27 1.86
C LYS A 284 -13.37 15.29 1.91
N ASP A 285 -13.86 14.83 0.78
CA ASP A 285 -15.04 13.97 0.65
C ASP A 285 -14.67 12.56 0.15
N HIS A 286 -13.43 12.34 -0.30
CA HIS A 286 -13.01 11.10 -0.93
C HIS A 286 -11.63 10.64 -0.46
N SER A 287 -11.54 9.38 -0.05
CA SER A 287 -10.29 8.64 0.14
C SER A 287 -10.15 7.58 -0.93
N PHE A 288 -8.96 7.40 -1.48
CA PHE A 288 -8.74 6.30 -2.41
C PHE A 288 -8.38 5.01 -1.70
N THR A 289 -8.66 3.88 -2.34
CA THR A 289 -8.29 2.55 -1.87
C THR A 289 -7.66 1.72 -2.98
N CYS A 290 -6.91 0.69 -2.60
CA CYS A 290 -6.23 -0.22 -3.52
C CYS A 290 -6.36 -1.66 -3.04
N VAL A 291 -6.68 -2.55 -3.98
CA VAL A 291 -6.61 -4.01 -3.80
C VAL A 291 -5.49 -4.53 -4.70
N LEU A 292 -4.36 -4.89 -4.10
CA LEU A 292 -3.18 -5.34 -4.84
C LEU A 292 -3.23 -6.86 -5.09
N SER A 293 -2.85 -7.26 -6.29
CA SER A 293 -2.55 -8.64 -6.64
C SER A 293 -1.40 -8.68 -7.64
N SER A 294 -0.63 -9.78 -7.65
CA SER A 294 0.49 -9.97 -8.55
C SER A 294 0.34 -11.25 -9.35
N LEU A 295 0.54 -11.18 -10.67
CA LEU A 295 0.64 -12.36 -11.53
C LEU A 295 2.03 -12.96 -11.42
N ASN A 296 2.10 -14.29 -11.28
CA ASN A 296 3.35 -15.02 -11.26
C ASN A 296 3.81 -15.32 -12.69
N ILE A 297 4.59 -14.43 -13.27
CA ILE A 297 5.08 -14.53 -14.64
C ILE A 297 5.93 -15.80 -14.86
N MET A 298 6.72 -16.22 -13.85
CA MET A 298 7.63 -17.36 -13.98
C MET A 298 6.90 -18.72 -14.16
N ILE A 299 5.75 -18.87 -13.54
CA ILE A 299 4.92 -20.09 -13.68
C ILE A 299 4.23 -20.12 -15.05
N LYS A 300 4.10 -18.99 -15.73
CA LYS A 300 3.18 -18.74 -16.82
C LYS A 300 3.75 -18.59 -18.21
N ILE A 301 5.06 -18.44 -18.36
CA ILE A 301 5.67 -18.30 -19.71
C ILE A 301 5.30 -19.47 -20.62
N ASN A 302 5.04 -20.66 -20.04
CA ASN A 302 4.67 -21.86 -20.79
C ASN A 302 3.16 -22.08 -20.97
N ASP A 303 2.30 -21.30 -20.27
CA ASP A 303 0.83 -21.52 -20.23
C ASP A 303 0.02 -20.26 -20.57
N TYR A 304 0.66 -19.21 -21.07
CA TYR A 304 0.03 -17.89 -21.30
C TYR A 304 -1.20 -17.95 -22.20
N ASP A 305 -1.20 -18.87 -23.18
CA ASP A 305 -2.30 -19.03 -24.13
C ASP A 305 -3.56 -19.65 -23.48
N ASN A 306 -3.41 -20.28 -22.31
CA ASN A 306 -4.50 -21.00 -21.62
C ASN A 306 -5.15 -20.20 -20.46
N ILE A 307 -4.63 -18.98 -20.12
CA ILE A 307 -5.05 -18.27 -18.91
C ILE A 307 -5.85 -17.02 -19.20
N LEU A 308 -5.55 -16.33 -20.29
CA LEU A 308 -6.30 -15.16 -20.70
C LEU A 308 -7.32 -15.58 -21.75
N PRO A 309 -8.61 -15.37 -21.48
CA PRO A 309 -9.60 -15.54 -22.53
C PRO A 309 -9.26 -14.64 -23.71
N TYR A 310 -9.54 -15.11 -24.88
CA TYR A 310 -9.38 -14.41 -26.14
C TYR A 310 -9.78 -12.93 -26.02
N GLY A 311 -8.82 -12.03 -26.23
CA GLY A 311 -9.04 -10.59 -26.23
C GLY A 311 -8.75 -9.84 -24.94
N SER A 312 -8.35 -10.50 -23.86
CA SER A 312 -7.91 -9.81 -22.62
C SER A 312 -6.54 -9.14 -22.88
N LYS A 313 -6.52 -7.85 -23.14
CA LYS A 313 -5.30 -7.07 -23.09
C LYS A 313 -4.96 -6.80 -21.63
N ILE A 314 -3.83 -7.29 -21.15
CA ILE A 314 -3.23 -6.77 -19.92
C ILE A 314 -2.85 -5.33 -20.23
N VAL A 315 -3.63 -4.38 -19.73
CA VAL A 315 -3.30 -2.96 -19.83
C VAL A 315 -2.26 -2.69 -18.75
N TYR A 316 -1.00 -2.76 -19.14
CA TYR A 316 0.06 -2.17 -18.34
C TYR A 316 -0.14 -0.65 -18.38
N HIS A 317 -0.59 -0.05 -17.30
CA HIS A 317 -0.40 1.37 -17.11
C HIS A 317 1.09 1.61 -16.81
N LYS A 318 1.81 2.02 -17.88
CA LYS A 318 3.20 2.48 -17.78
C LYS A 318 3.28 3.77 -16.99
#